data_706e02ba1c4ca082a755f14a718ab973
#
_entry.id   706e02ba1c4ca082a755f14a718ab973
#
_cell.length_a   1.000
_cell.length_b   1.000
_cell.length_c   1.000
_cell.angle_alpha   90.00
_cell.angle_beta   90.00
_cell.angle_gamma   90.00
#
_symmetry.space_group_name_H-M   'P 1'
#
loop_
_entity.id
_entity.type
_entity.pdbx_description
1 polymer ?
#
loop_
_entity_poly.entity_id
_entity_poly.type
_entity_poly.pdbx_seq_one_letter_code
_entity_poly.pdbx_strand_id
1 'polypeptide(L)'
;MERLLRGHPVRTVSVDGVAAEFVTDPALVRRVLVKDDRHYGKGELFQKARILSRAGLLAQDDALHRHYRRLAHPYLRTAAVTGHVPVMEEIARDTVASWRPGQPIDIQAQMGRAASGIALSTLFGALPRETSDMLGEHLAALSWEMIRKPLYGNAARSQQPTRRLAGAFTGFRALLASCVAGRLNSPDTAAGYLSALLTDAGRDGTPSLSAGQICDEAVMMLTAATVTTASVMSWALYLLAEDPLVEEKVLKDLAQTAGPVTGGVAGGGGGVRSGHGQGPPGYALRFLMEVLRLYPPVWITCRKTLSGVTLGEHVLPAGTHVMFSSYLLHRDPGRYRDPHRCDPDRWLSLRPTAQDASYIPFGAGARGCVGEAFAWRELEILLGAVAREWRLTVRPGSRVRAAAHTTLHPQRLLMVPQPR
;
A
#
# COMPACT_ATOMS: atom_id res chain seq x y z
N MET A 1 -20.86 2.42 -11.03
CA MET A 1 -20.19 1.12 -11.12
C MET A 1 -20.90 0.05 -10.28
N GLU A 2 -21.14 0.24 -8.99
CA GLU A 2 -21.84 -0.75 -8.13
C GLU A 2 -23.19 -1.21 -8.73
N ARG A 3 -24.06 -0.30 -9.17
CA ARG A 3 -25.36 -0.65 -9.76
C ARG A 3 -25.28 -1.43 -11.08
N LEU A 4 -24.22 -1.17 -11.86
CA LEU A 4 -24.05 -1.80 -13.19
C LEU A 4 -23.51 -3.24 -13.09
N LEU A 5 -22.88 -3.60 -11.98
CA LEU A 5 -22.17 -4.87 -11.80
C LEU A 5 -22.94 -5.86 -10.89
N ARG A 6 -24.01 -5.42 -10.23
CA ARG A 6 -24.82 -6.27 -9.36
C ARG A 6 -25.46 -7.42 -10.13
N GLY A 7 -25.41 -8.62 -9.56
CA GLY A 7 -26.10 -9.81 -10.07
C GLY A 7 -25.37 -10.59 -11.16
N HIS A 8 -24.20 -10.14 -11.60
CA HIS A 8 -23.39 -10.86 -12.59
C HIS A 8 -22.00 -11.16 -12.02
N PRO A 9 -21.63 -12.44 -11.88
CA PRO A 9 -20.31 -12.83 -11.36
C PRO A 9 -19.15 -12.40 -12.25
N VAL A 10 -19.38 -12.34 -13.57
CA VAL A 10 -18.47 -11.82 -14.59
C VAL A 10 -19.25 -10.99 -15.58
N ARG A 11 -18.73 -9.84 -15.97
CA ARG A 11 -19.35 -8.93 -16.95
C ARG A 11 -18.31 -8.29 -17.84
N THR A 12 -18.52 -8.29 -19.14
CA THR A 12 -17.69 -7.53 -20.08
C THR A 12 -17.93 -6.04 -19.90
N VAL A 13 -16.87 -5.28 -19.70
CA VAL A 13 -16.85 -3.82 -19.60
C VAL A 13 -15.86 -3.24 -20.59
N SER A 14 -16.07 -1.98 -21.00
CA SER A 14 -15.07 -1.24 -21.77
C SER A 14 -14.39 -0.21 -20.88
N VAL A 15 -13.06 -0.27 -20.78
CA VAL A 15 -12.24 0.67 -20.04
C VAL A 15 -11.24 1.31 -21.00
N ASP A 16 -11.36 2.59 -21.24
CA ASP A 16 -10.55 3.34 -22.22
C ASP A 16 -10.57 2.74 -23.64
N GLY A 17 -11.70 2.11 -24.02
CA GLY A 17 -11.87 1.48 -25.32
C GLY A 17 -11.32 0.04 -25.39
N VAL A 18 -10.79 -0.49 -24.29
CA VAL A 18 -10.31 -1.88 -24.18
C VAL A 18 -11.39 -2.71 -23.48
N ALA A 19 -11.77 -3.83 -24.10
CA ALA A 19 -12.68 -4.79 -23.48
C ALA A 19 -11.97 -5.53 -22.32
N ALA A 20 -12.66 -5.68 -21.21
CA ALA A 20 -12.19 -6.42 -20.04
C ALA A 20 -13.34 -7.16 -19.37
N GLU A 21 -13.05 -8.34 -18.85
CA GLU A 21 -13.98 -9.11 -18.03
C GLU A 21 -13.87 -8.64 -16.58
N PHE A 22 -14.92 -8.01 -16.09
CA PHE A 22 -14.98 -7.52 -14.72
C PHE A 22 -15.60 -8.59 -13.82
N VAL A 23 -14.82 -9.07 -12.85
CA VAL A 23 -15.19 -10.16 -11.94
C VAL A 23 -15.63 -9.57 -10.60
N THR A 24 -16.84 -9.92 -10.17
CA THR A 24 -17.44 -9.47 -8.89
C THR A 24 -17.57 -10.58 -7.87
N ASP A 25 -17.52 -11.84 -8.31
CA ASP A 25 -17.60 -13.00 -7.43
C ASP A 25 -16.25 -13.26 -6.73
N PRO A 26 -16.21 -13.29 -5.37
CA PRO A 26 -14.97 -13.51 -4.62
C PRO A 26 -14.32 -14.86 -4.90
N ALA A 27 -15.10 -15.91 -5.18
CA ALA A 27 -14.56 -17.24 -5.46
C ALA A 27 -13.82 -17.24 -6.81
N LEU A 28 -14.36 -16.56 -7.82
CA LEU A 28 -13.70 -16.39 -9.12
C LEU A 28 -12.48 -15.48 -9.01
N VAL A 29 -12.53 -14.39 -8.23
CA VAL A 29 -11.37 -13.55 -7.94
C VAL A 29 -10.25 -14.37 -7.28
N ARG A 30 -10.61 -15.26 -6.33
CA ARG A 30 -9.64 -16.15 -5.70
C ARG A 30 -9.01 -17.12 -6.71
N ARG A 31 -9.78 -17.63 -7.67
CA ARG A 31 -9.21 -18.46 -8.75
C ARG A 31 -8.15 -17.68 -9.52
N VAL A 32 -8.45 -16.46 -9.95
CA VAL A 32 -7.53 -15.60 -10.69
C VAL A 32 -6.26 -15.28 -9.91
N LEU A 33 -6.38 -15.05 -8.59
CA LEU A 33 -5.25 -14.59 -7.78
C LEU A 33 -4.40 -15.71 -7.19
N VAL A 34 -4.99 -16.89 -6.93
CA VAL A 34 -4.37 -17.93 -6.11
C VAL A 34 -4.32 -19.28 -6.82
N LYS A 35 -5.49 -19.81 -7.24
CA LYS A 35 -5.55 -21.18 -7.74
C LYS A 35 -4.95 -21.33 -9.15
N ASP A 36 -5.31 -20.39 -10.02
CA ASP A 36 -5.00 -20.44 -11.44
C ASP A 36 -4.00 -19.32 -11.82
N ASP A 37 -3.28 -18.74 -10.84
CA ASP A 37 -2.44 -17.54 -10.98
C ASP A 37 -1.37 -17.65 -12.07
N ARG A 38 -0.86 -18.87 -12.33
CA ARG A 38 0.10 -19.18 -13.41
C ARG A 38 -0.43 -18.89 -14.81
N HIS A 39 -1.75 -18.86 -14.99
CA HIS A 39 -2.40 -18.56 -16.27
C HIS A 39 -2.65 -17.06 -16.47
N TYR A 40 -2.28 -16.24 -15.50
CA TYR A 40 -2.51 -14.80 -15.53
C TYR A 40 -1.22 -14.01 -15.33
N GLY A 41 -0.94 -13.11 -16.27
CA GLY A 41 0.10 -12.07 -16.14
C GLY A 41 -0.46 -10.79 -15.54
N LYS A 42 0.42 -9.80 -15.33
CA LYS A 42 0.01 -8.45 -14.97
C LYS A 42 -0.70 -7.80 -16.17
N GLY A 43 -1.84 -7.17 -15.90
CA GLY A 43 -2.57 -6.43 -16.93
C GLY A 43 -1.92 -5.08 -17.25
N GLU A 44 -2.43 -4.39 -18.27
CA GLU A 44 -1.88 -3.11 -18.76
C GLU A 44 -1.85 -1.98 -17.71
N LEU A 45 -2.68 -2.06 -16.68
CA LEU A 45 -2.61 -1.15 -15.54
C LEU A 45 -1.23 -1.08 -14.90
N PHE A 46 -0.60 -2.25 -14.72
CA PHE A 46 0.75 -2.32 -14.19
C PHE A 46 1.80 -1.91 -15.22
N GLN A 47 1.50 -2.03 -16.52
CA GLN A 47 2.37 -1.50 -17.56
C GLN A 47 2.42 0.03 -17.56
N LYS A 48 1.33 0.71 -17.17
CA LYS A 48 1.34 2.17 -16.96
C LYS A 48 2.24 2.58 -15.78
N ALA A 49 2.38 1.73 -14.76
CA ALA A 49 3.36 1.94 -13.69
C ALA A 49 4.81 1.84 -14.17
N ARG A 50 5.09 1.18 -15.30
CA ARG A 50 6.40 1.14 -15.96
C ARG A 50 6.92 2.50 -16.42
N ILE A 51 6.06 3.52 -16.50
CA ILE A 51 6.50 4.89 -16.79
C ILE A 51 7.43 5.41 -15.67
N LEU A 52 7.24 4.94 -14.44
CA LEU A 52 8.04 5.35 -13.28
C LEU A 52 9.21 4.41 -13.00
N SER A 53 9.07 3.13 -13.35
CA SER A 53 10.13 2.15 -13.18
C SER A 53 10.02 1.10 -14.28
N ARG A 54 11.05 1.00 -15.12
CA ARG A 54 11.12 0.03 -16.22
C ARG A 54 11.41 -1.38 -15.71
N ALA A 55 12.06 -1.50 -14.58
CA ALA A 55 12.34 -2.72 -13.84
C ALA A 55 11.73 -2.60 -12.43
N GLY A 56 11.66 -3.67 -11.67
CA GLY A 56 11.17 -3.66 -10.30
C GLY A 56 9.98 -4.60 -10.09
N LEU A 57 9.77 -4.96 -8.82
CA LEU A 57 8.82 -5.99 -8.39
C LEU A 57 7.40 -5.79 -8.95
N LEU A 58 6.89 -4.56 -8.94
CA LEU A 58 5.53 -4.27 -9.42
C LEU A 58 5.42 -4.32 -10.95
N ALA A 59 6.49 -3.99 -11.68
CA ALA A 59 6.46 -3.84 -13.13
C ALA A 59 6.76 -5.16 -13.87
N GLN A 60 7.42 -6.10 -13.22
CA GLN A 60 7.88 -7.34 -13.83
C GLN A 60 6.91 -8.50 -13.64
N ASP A 61 6.93 -9.44 -14.58
CA ASP A 61 6.26 -10.72 -14.50
C ASP A 61 7.28 -11.86 -14.38
N ASP A 62 6.81 -13.04 -13.97
CA ASP A 62 7.52 -14.32 -14.01
C ASP A 62 8.82 -14.40 -13.18
N ALA A 63 9.93 -14.77 -13.81
CA ALA A 63 11.19 -15.10 -13.12
C ALA A 63 11.76 -13.89 -12.39
N LEU A 64 11.74 -12.71 -13.01
CA LEU A 64 12.29 -11.49 -12.41
C LEU A 64 11.44 -10.98 -11.23
N HIS A 65 10.10 -11.10 -11.34
CA HIS A 65 9.21 -10.84 -10.20
C HIS A 65 9.53 -11.75 -9.01
N ARG A 66 9.69 -13.07 -9.25
CA ARG A 66 10.05 -14.01 -8.19
C ARG A 66 11.42 -13.72 -7.58
N HIS A 67 12.35 -13.26 -8.41
CA HIS A 67 13.70 -12.88 -7.98
C HIS A 67 13.67 -11.69 -7.02
N TYR A 68 13.08 -10.55 -7.42
CA TYR A 68 12.92 -9.38 -6.56
C TYR A 68 12.14 -9.71 -5.27
N ARG A 69 11.08 -10.52 -5.40
CA ARG A 69 10.30 -10.93 -4.23
C ARG A 69 11.13 -11.73 -3.21
N ARG A 70 12.02 -12.61 -3.68
CA ARG A 70 12.93 -13.37 -2.80
C ARG A 70 13.93 -12.45 -2.09
N LEU A 71 14.43 -11.43 -2.78
CA LEU A 71 15.35 -10.45 -2.19
C LEU A 71 14.65 -9.56 -1.16
N ALA A 72 13.40 -9.13 -1.43
CA ALA A 72 12.67 -8.24 -0.54
C ALA A 72 12.10 -8.94 0.70
N HIS A 73 11.59 -10.16 0.56
CA HIS A 73 10.82 -10.86 1.60
C HIS A 73 11.55 -10.99 2.95
N PRO A 74 12.86 -11.29 3.04
CA PRO A 74 13.57 -11.40 4.32
C PRO A 74 13.51 -10.12 5.16
N TYR A 75 13.46 -8.94 4.53
CA TYR A 75 13.46 -7.63 5.18
C TYR A 75 12.06 -7.12 5.54
N LEU A 76 11.02 -7.71 4.96
CA LEU A 76 9.63 -7.29 5.12
C LEU A 76 8.77 -8.30 5.91
N ARG A 77 9.32 -9.46 6.27
CA ARG A 77 8.64 -10.44 7.11
C ARG A 77 8.55 -9.96 8.56
N THR A 78 7.58 -10.48 9.30
CA THR A 78 7.27 -10.08 10.68
C THR A 78 8.50 -10.00 11.59
N ALA A 79 9.39 -11.00 11.54
CA ALA A 79 10.60 -11.03 12.38
C ALA A 79 11.56 -9.87 12.08
N ALA A 80 11.70 -9.45 10.81
CA ALA A 80 12.53 -8.31 10.44
C ALA A 80 11.86 -6.99 10.82
N VAL A 81 10.55 -6.88 10.63
CA VAL A 81 9.76 -5.69 10.95
C VAL A 81 9.86 -5.33 12.44
N THR A 82 9.95 -6.32 13.32
CA THR A 82 10.15 -6.06 14.76
C THR A 82 11.42 -5.25 15.02
N GLY A 83 12.49 -5.50 14.28
CA GLY A 83 13.73 -4.72 14.38
C GLY A 83 13.62 -3.27 13.88
N HIS A 84 12.59 -2.96 13.08
CA HIS A 84 12.36 -1.62 12.54
C HIS A 84 11.46 -0.76 13.44
N VAL A 85 10.80 -1.36 14.45
CA VAL A 85 9.86 -0.65 15.33
C VAL A 85 10.46 0.62 15.95
N PRO A 86 11.68 0.60 16.54
CA PRO A 86 12.22 1.81 17.17
C PRO A 86 12.33 3.00 16.22
N VAL A 87 12.82 2.77 15.00
CA VAL A 87 12.96 3.84 14.00
C VAL A 87 11.61 4.30 13.46
N MET A 88 10.63 3.41 13.34
CA MET A 88 9.25 3.78 12.98
C MET A 88 8.61 4.68 14.04
N GLU A 89 8.79 4.33 15.33
CA GLU A 89 8.28 5.10 16.47
C GLU A 89 8.95 6.47 16.58
N GLU A 90 10.24 6.56 16.36
CA GLU A 90 10.99 7.82 16.35
C GLU A 90 10.45 8.77 15.28
N ILE A 91 10.36 8.30 14.02
CA ILE A 91 9.86 9.11 12.90
C ILE A 91 8.39 9.51 13.09
N ALA A 92 7.56 8.61 13.62
CA ALA A 92 6.17 8.90 13.92
C ALA A 92 6.05 10.00 15.00
N ARG A 93 6.84 9.91 16.06
CA ARG A 93 6.91 10.92 17.13
C ARG A 93 7.36 12.27 16.61
N ASP A 94 8.45 12.32 15.84
CA ASP A 94 8.98 13.56 15.27
C ASP A 94 7.96 14.21 14.33
N THR A 95 7.23 13.40 13.56
CA THR A 95 6.17 13.90 12.68
C THR A 95 5.09 14.62 13.49
N VAL A 96 4.55 14.00 14.53
CA VAL A 96 3.45 14.60 15.32
C VAL A 96 3.93 15.75 16.20
N ALA A 97 5.17 15.73 16.69
CA ALA A 97 5.78 16.82 17.45
C ALA A 97 5.98 18.09 16.61
N SER A 98 6.05 17.96 15.29
CA SER A 98 6.16 19.11 14.39
C SER A 98 4.87 19.91 14.24
N TRP A 99 3.73 19.36 14.66
CA TRP A 99 2.42 20.00 14.49
C TRP A 99 2.20 21.11 15.50
N ARG A 100 1.36 22.08 15.13
CA ARG A 100 1.02 23.21 16.00
C ARG A 100 -0.47 23.24 16.29
N PRO A 101 -0.90 23.47 17.55
CA PRO A 101 -2.30 23.57 17.90
C PRO A 101 -3.05 24.60 17.06
N GLY A 102 -4.21 24.24 16.55
CA GLY A 102 -5.09 25.12 15.77
C GLY A 102 -4.63 25.42 14.34
N GLN A 103 -3.41 25.05 13.94
CA GLN A 103 -2.91 25.29 12.60
C GLN A 103 -3.34 24.16 11.63
N PRO A 104 -4.13 24.44 10.58
CA PRO A 104 -4.54 23.41 9.64
C PRO A 104 -3.34 22.76 8.93
N ILE A 105 -3.34 21.44 8.88
CA ILE A 105 -2.32 20.63 8.21
C ILE A 105 -2.93 19.75 7.11
N ASP A 106 -2.19 19.52 6.05
CA ASP A 106 -2.54 18.55 5.01
C ASP A 106 -2.12 17.15 5.47
N ILE A 107 -3.09 16.34 5.88
CA ILE A 107 -2.85 15.01 6.45
C ILE A 107 -2.16 14.09 5.45
N GLN A 108 -2.56 14.13 4.18
CA GLN A 108 -1.94 13.29 3.16
C GLN A 108 -0.44 13.59 3.00
N ALA A 109 -0.08 14.88 3.04
CA ALA A 109 1.31 15.31 2.96
C ALA A 109 2.09 14.94 4.23
N GLN A 110 1.48 15.07 5.43
CA GLN A 110 2.12 14.69 6.69
C GLN A 110 2.40 13.19 6.75
N MET A 111 1.40 12.38 6.48
CA MET A 111 1.54 10.91 6.48
C MET A 111 2.47 10.42 5.36
N GLY A 112 2.48 11.12 4.22
CA GLY A 112 3.43 10.84 3.15
C GLY A 112 4.88 11.07 3.58
N ARG A 113 5.17 12.15 4.30
CA ARG A 113 6.53 12.40 4.86
C ARG A 113 6.93 11.33 5.88
N ALA A 114 6.03 10.99 6.80
CA ALA A 114 6.29 9.95 7.78
C ALA A 114 6.60 8.60 7.10
N ALA A 115 5.74 8.16 6.20
CA ALA A 115 5.92 6.90 5.46
C ALA A 115 7.20 6.89 4.60
N SER A 116 7.54 8.03 3.97
CA SER A 116 8.80 8.17 3.23
C SER A 116 10.02 8.01 4.12
N GLY A 117 10.03 8.68 5.27
CA GLY A 117 11.11 8.59 6.25
C GLY A 117 11.28 7.17 6.78
N ILE A 118 10.16 6.52 7.16
CA ILE A 118 10.14 5.13 7.62
C ILE A 118 10.69 4.20 6.53
N ALA A 119 10.20 4.29 5.29
CA ALA A 119 10.63 3.42 4.20
C ALA A 119 12.12 3.62 3.86
N LEU A 120 12.61 4.86 3.84
CA LEU A 120 14.03 5.16 3.60
C LEU A 120 14.90 4.56 4.69
N SER A 121 14.61 4.82 5.96
CA SER A 121 15.45 4.39 7.09
C SER A 121 15.45 2.87 7.26
N THR A 122 14.32 2.20 6.99
CA THR A 122 14.20 0.75 7.22
C THR A 122 14.69 -0.10 6.04
N LEU A 123 14.40 0.34 4.80
CA LEU A 123 14.74 -0.44 3.61
C LEU A 123 16.13 -0.10 3.06
N PHE A 124 16.62 1.11 3.31
CA PHE A 124 17.91 1.59 2.80
C PHE A 124 18.99 1.70 3.87
N GLY A 125 18.63 1.54 5.15
CA GLY A 125 19.56 1.69 6.27
C GLY A 125 19.98 3.15 6.49
N ALA A 126 20.96 3.35 7.37
CA ALA A 126 21.43 4.70 7.72
C ALA A 126 21.99 5.41 6.49
N LEU A 127 21.40 6.54 6.16
CA LEU A 127 21.90 7.51 5.18
C LEU A 127 22.35 8.78 5.93
N PRO A 128 23.30 9.55 5.38
CA PRO A 128 23.58 10.89 5.88
C PRO A 128 22.27 11.69 5.95
N ARG A 129 22.07 12.44 7.04
CA ARG A 129 20.80 13.15 7.31
C ARG A 129 20.35 14.01 6.14
N GLU A 130 21.25 14.82 5.61
CA GLU A 130 20.98 15.69 4.45
C GLU A 130 20.49 14.88 3.23
N THR A 131 21.14 13.75 2.93
CA THR A 131 20.74 12.85 1.84
C THR A 131 19.36 12.22 2.09
N SER A 132 19.12 11.81 3.33
CA SER A 132 17.81 11.24 3.73
C SER A 132 16.69 12.27 3.61
N ASP A 133 16.93 13.50 4.05
CA ASP A 133 15.97 14.60 3.98
C ASP A 133 15.66 14.95 2.51
N MET A 134 16.66 15.10 1.66
CA MET A 134 16.48 15.35 0.23
C MET A 134 15.75 14.24 -0.49
N LEU A 135 16.09 12.96 -0.22
CA LEU A 135 15.37 11.81 -0.78
C LEU A 135 13.93 11.79 -0.31
N GLY A 136 13.68 12.08 0.97
CA GLY A 136 12.33 12.14 1.55
C GLY A 136 11.48 13.22 0.89
N GLU A 137 12.01 14.41 0.66
CA GLU A 137 11.32 15.50 -0.03
C GLU A 137 10.98 15.15 -1.48
N HIS A 138 11.93 14.61 -2.24
CA HIS A 138 11.69 14.17 -3.61
C HIS A 138 10.69 13.02 -3.67
N LEU A 139 10.76 12.07 -2.75
CA LEU A 139 9.82 10.93 -2.68
C LEU A 139 8.41 11.41 -2.30
N ALA A 140 8.28 12.34 -1.36
CA ALA A 140 7.00 12.93 -1.01
C ALA A 140 6.39 13.70 -2.19
N ALA A 141 7.19 14.50 -2.90
CA ALA A 141 6.75 15.21 -4.10
C ALA A 141 6.33 14.25 -5.22
N LEU A 142 7.13 13.21 -5.48
CA LEU A 142 6.80 12.16 -6.45
C LEU A 142 5.51 11.44 -6.09
N SER A 143 5.36 11.06 -4.83
CA SER A 143 4.18 10.38 -4.31
C SER A 143 2.92 11.24 -4.44
N TRP A 144 3.03 12.53 -4.15
CA TRP A 144 1.93 13.48 -4.29
C TRP A 144 1.45 13.62 -5.74
N GLU A 145 2.36 13.74 -6.69
CA GLU A 145 2.04 13.82 -8.11
C GLU A 145 1.45 12.51 -8.65
N MET A 146 1.96 11.37 -8.18
CA MET A 146 1.46 10.04 -8.56
C MET A 146 0.04 9.78 -8.07
N ILE A 147 -0.26 10.09 -6.81
CA ILE A 147 -1.58 9.90 -6.22
C ILE A 147 -2.63 10.64 -7.05
N ARG A 148 -2.32 11.82 -7.56
CA ARG A 148 -3.25 12.68 -8.30
C ARG A 148 -3.43 12.28 -9.77
N LYS A 149 -2.61 11.37 -10.29
CA LYS A 149 -2.70 10.94 -11.68
C LYS A 149 -3.84 9.93 -11.86
N PRO A 150 -4.85 10.20 -12.72
CA PRO A 150 -5.89 9.24 -13.03
C PRO A 150 -5.32 7.97 -13.65
N LEU A 151 -5.86 6.81 -13.29
CA LEU A 151 -5.50 5.53 -13.91
C LEU A 151 -6.21 5.32 -15.24
N TYR A 152 -7.39 5.93 -15.41
CA TYR A 152 -8.30 5.72 -16.54
C TYR A 152 -8.84 7.02 -17.08
N GLY A 153 -9.40 6.97 -18.28
CA GLY A 153 -10.02 8.08 -18.98
C GLY A 153 -9.05 8.90 -19.81
N ASN A 154 -9.57 9.95 -20.47
CA ASN A 154 -8.78 10.79 -21.38
C ASN A 154 -7.54 11.41 -20.72
N ALA A 155 -7.63 11.76 -19.43
CA ALA A 155 -6.48 12.27 -18.67
C ALA A 155 -5.39 11.22 -18.42
N ALA A 156 -5.76 9.93 -18.40
CA ALA A 156 -4.79 8.82 -18.29
C ALA A 156 -4.13 8.49 -19.64
N ARG A 157 -4.74 8.86 -20.76
CA ARG A 157 -4.18 8.66 -22.11
C ARG A 157 -2.99 9.56 -22.39
N SER A 158 -2.90 10.72 -21.73
CA SER A 158 -1.68 11.51 -21.73
C SER A 158 -0.58 10.75 -20.97
N GLN A 159 0.18 9.95 -21.68
CA GLN A 159 1.30 9.17 -21.12
C GLN A 159 2.47 10.07 -20.69
N GLN A 160 2.44 11.35 -21.03
CA GLN A 160 3.50 12.27 -20.64
C GLN A 160 3.34 12.64 -19.15
N PRO A 161 4.38 12.45 -18.34
CA PRO A 161 4.38 12.96 -16.98
C PRO A 161 4.28 14.51 -17.01
N THR A 162 3.60 15.09 -16.02
CA THR A 162 3.67 16.54 -15.84
C THR A 162 5.14 16.96 -15.66
N ARG A 163 5.51 18.20 -16.03
CA ARG A 163 6.89 18.70 -15.82
C ARG A 163 7.33 18.53 -14.36
N ARG A 164 6.42 18.72 -13.40
CA ARG A 164 6.68 18.50 -11.97
C ARG A 164 6.96 17.04 -11.64
N LEU A 165 6.14 16.11 -12.13
CA LEU A 165 6.36 14.68 -11.93
C LEU A 165 7.68 14.22 -12.56
N ALA A 166 7.97 14.66 -13.79
CA ALA A 166 9.23 14.37 -14.47
C ALA A 166 10.42 14.91 -13.70
N GLY A 167 10.36 16.15 -13.21
CA GLY A 167 11.42 16.78 -12.43
C GLY A 167 11.64 16.08 -11.09
N ALA A 168 10.57 15.79 -10.35
CA ALA A 168 10.66 15.06 -9.08
C ALA A 168 11.25 13.66 -9.28
N PHE A 169 10.81 12.95 -10.32
CA PHE A 169 11.34 11.62 -10.65
C PHE A 169 12.81 11.66 -11.03
N THR A 170 13.21 12.61 -11.88
CA THR A 170 14.62 12.75 -12.32
C THR A 170 15.53 13.09 -11.15
N GLY A 171 15.14 14.05 -10.30
CA GLY A 171 15.91 14.43 -9.12
C GLY A 171 16.02 13.29 -8.11
N PHE A 172 14.91 12.63 -7.80
CA PHE A 172 14.90 11.47 -6.91
C PHE A 172 15.80 10.34 -7.42
N ARG A 173 15.67 9.99 -8.71
CA ARG A 173 16.48 8.94 -9.34
C ARG A 173 17.98 9.29 -9.38
N ALA A 174 18.34 10.53 -9.65
CA ALA A 174 19.73 10.95 -9.68
C ALA A 174 20.38 10.86 -8.28
N LEU A 175 19.68 11.33 -7.26
CA LEU A 175 20.17 11.25 -5.89
C LEU A 175 20.27 9.79 -5.41
N LEU A 176 19.29 8.97 -5.73
CA LEU A 176 19.29 7.55 -5.42
C LEU A 176 20.43 6.81 -6.14
N ALA A 177 20.70 7.14 -7.41
CA ALA A 177 21.80 6.56 -8.17
C ALA A 177 23.17 6.91 -7.53
N SER A 178 23.32 8.13 -7.00
CA SER A 178 24.52 8.53 -6.24
C SER A 178 24.68 7.72 -4.96
N CYS A 179 23.59 7.46 -4.23
CA CYS A 179 23.59 6.61 -3.04
C CYS A 179 23.97 5.16 -3.36
N VAL A 180 23.42 4.62 -4.45
CA VAL A 180 23.72 3.25 -4.93
C VAL A 180 25.20 3.16 -5.34
N ALA A 181 25.71 4.11 -6.11
CA ALA A 181 27.11 4.13 -6.53
C ALA A 181 28.07 4.23 -5.34
N GLY A 182 27.77 5.10 -4.37
CA GLY A 182 28.57 5.24 -3.15
C GLY A 182 28.66 3.93 -2.34
N ARG A 183 27.56 3.17 -2.29
CA ARG A 183 27.51 1.90 -1.56
C ARG A 183 28.12 0.73 -2.33
N LEU A 184 28.11 0.74 -3.65
CA LEU A 184 28.87 -0.22 -4.45
C LEU A 184 30.38 -0.15 -4.18
N ASN A 185 30.87 1.08 -3.87
CA ASN A 185 32.26 1.31 -3.53
C ASN A 185 32.62 1.01 -2.03
N SER A 186 31.59 0.81 -1.18
CA SER A 186 31.75 0.53 0.26
C SER A 186 30.64 -0.40 0.76
N PRO A 187 30.65 -1.67 0.36
CA PRO A 187 29.54 -2.61 0.61
C PRO A 187 29.32 -2.93 2.10
N ASP A 188 30.33 -2.83 2.96
CA ASP A 188 30.25 -3.20 4.38
C ASP A 188 29.35 -2.27 5.22
N THR A 189 28.93 -1.13 4.69
CA THR A 189 28.07 -0.18 5.39
C THR A 189 26.59 -0.34 5.08
N ALA A 190 26.24 -1.25 4.17
CA ALA A 190 24.87 -1.40 3.70
C ALA A 190 24.10 -2.37 4.58
N ALA A 191 23.04 -1.89 5.26
CA ALA A 191 22.03 -2.70 5.92
C ALA A 191 20.70 -2.59 5.17
N GLY A 192 19.82 -3.58 5.36
CA GLY A 192 18.48 -3.53 4.79
C GLY A 192 18.36 -4.08 3.37
N TYR A 193 17.22 -3.81 2.74
CA TYR A 193 16.89 -4.36 1.42
C TYR A 193 17.83 -3.90 0.31
N LEU A 194 18.31 -2.65 0.38
CA LEU A 194 19.27 -2.14 -0.59
C LEU A 194 20.57 -2.98 -0.60
N SER A 195 21.04 -3.43 0.57
CA SER A 195 22.19 -4.33 0.65
C SER A 195 21.97 -5.62 -0.12
N ALA A 196 20.79 -6.23 0.01
CA ALA A 196 20.47 -7.44 -0.73
C ALA A 196 20.49 -7.24 -2.24
N LEU A 197 20.02 -6.07 -2.71
CA LEU A 197 20.07 -5.74 -4.14
C LEU A 197 21.51 -5.54 -4.65
N LEU A 198 22.38 -4.94 -3.81
CA LEU A 198 23.78 -4.65 -4.16
C LEU A 198 24.67 -5.91 -4.15
N THR A 199 24.39 -6.86 -3.24
CA THR A 199 25.18 -8.08 -3.05
C THR A 199 24.63 -9.29 -3.79
N ASP A 200 23.50 -9.11 -4.50
CA ASP A 200 22.91 -10.20 -5.27
C ASP A 200 23.81 -10.59 -6.44
N ALA A 201 24.30 -11.80 -6.40
CA ALA A 201 25.23 -12.35 -7.40
C ALA A 201 24.61 -13.52 -8.16
N GLY A 202 24.93 -13.61 -9.43
CA GLY A 202 24.64 -14.78 -10.25
C GLY A 202 25.45 -16.02 -9.78
N ARG A 203 25.18 -17.17 -10.40
CA ARG A 203 25.90 -18.43 -10.10
C ARG A 203 27.42 -18.36 -10.36
N ASP A 204 27.84 -17.45 -11.21
CA ASP A 204 29.22 -17.17 -11.59
C ASP A 204 29.87 -16.07 -10.73
N GLY A 205 29.17 -15.56 -9.72
CA GLY A 205 29.65 -14.48 -8.85
C GLY A 205 29.55 -13.08 -9.46
N THR A 206 29.02 -12.92 -10.69
CA THR A 206 28.79 -11.61 -11.26
C THR A 206 27.53 -10.96 -10.66
N PRO A 207 27.46 -9.60 -10.55
CA PRO A 207 26.23 -8.93 -10.10
C PRO A 207 25.04 -9.31 -10.99
N SER A 208 23.97 -9.83 -10.40
CA SER A 208 22.76 -10.24 -11.14
C SER A 208 21.90 -9.04 -11.58
N LEU A 209 22.06 -7.90 -10.90
CA LEU A 209 21.33 -6.67 -11.15
C LEU A 209 22.29 -5.53 -11.52
N SER A 210 21.97 -4.80 -12.58
CA SER A 210 22.68 -3.56 -12.90
C SER A 210 22.29 -2.44 -11.92
N ALA A 211 23.16 -1.43 -11.75
CA ALA A 211 22.87 -0.24 -10.94
C ALA A 211 21.53 0.42 -11.35
N GLY A 212 21.21 0.42 -12.66
CA GLY A 212 19.94 0.93 -13.16
C GLY A 212 18.74 0.12 -12.68
N GLN A 213 18.83 -1.20 -12.64
CA GLN A 213 17.78 -2.09 -12.15
C GLN A 213 17.60 -1.95 -10.64
N ILE A 214 18.70 -1.79 -9.89
CA ILE A 214 18.66 -1.52 -8.44
C ILE A 214 17.96 -0.19 -8.17
N CYS A 215 18.29 0.87 -8.91
CA CYS A 215 17.60 2.15 -8.79
C CYS A 215 16.11 2.05 -9.14
N ASP A 216 15.75 1.31 -10.18
CA ASP A 216 14.35 1.13 -10.58
C ASP A 216 13.55 0.38 -9.49
N GLU A 217 14.11 -0.68 -8.92
CA GLU A 217 13.49 -1.41 -7.82
C GLU A 217 13.34 -0.53 -6.58
N ALA A 218 14.37 0.22 -6.23
CA ALA A 218 14.37 1.13 -5.10
C ALA A 218 13.28 2.21 -5.22
N VAL A 219 13.19 2.88 -6.38
CA VAL A 219 12.10 3.84 -6.68
C VAL A 219 10.75 3.20 -6.50
N MET A 220 10.56 2.00 -7.05
CA MET A 220 9.29 1.28 -7.01
C MET A 220 8.90 0.92 -5.56
N MET A 221 9.83 0.36 -4.80
CA MET A 221 9.58 -0.07 -3.43
C MET A 221 9.26 1.11 -2.52
N LEU A 222 10.06 2.17 -2.56
CA LEU A 222 9.86 3.39 -1.75
C LEU A 222 8.53 4.07 -2.08
N THR A 223 8.23 4.19 -3.37
CA THR A 223 6.96 4.82 -3.79
C THR A 223 5.75 3.98 -3.36
N ALA A 224 5.81 2.64 -3.53
CA ALA A 224 4.73 1.76 -3.13
C ALA A 224 4.47 1.81 -1.61
N ALA A 225 5.51 1.83 -0.79
CA ALA A 225 5.40 1.95 0.66
C ALA A 225 4.78 3.29 1.08
N THR A 226 5.23 4.41 0.47
CA THR A 226 4.80 5.75 0.86
C THR A 226 3.35 6.04 0.48
N VAL A 227 2.98 5.80 -0.78
CA VAL A 227 1.69 6.24 -1.35
C VAL A 227 0.52 5.52 -0.70
N THR A 228 0.66 4.23 -0.44
CA THR A 228 -0.42 3.41 0.13
C THR A 228 -0.63 3.72 1.59
N THR A 229 0.43 3.79 2.39
CA THR A 229 0.36 4.13 3.82
C THR A 229 -0.22 5.52 4.05
N ALA A 230 0.23 6.53 3.29
CA ALA A 230 -0.32 7.88 3.37
C ALA A 230 -1.82 7.92 3.08
N SER A 231 -2.30 7.14 2.09
CA SER A 231 -3.72 7.06 1.76
C SER A 231 -4.55 6.41 2.87
N VAL A 232 -4.08 5.28 3.42
CA VAL A 232 -4.78 4.57 4.52
C VAL A 232 -4.83 5.43 5.77
N MET A 233 -3.71 6.03 6.17
CA MET A 233 -3.66 6.89 7.36
C MET A 233 -4.53 8.12 7.22
N SER A 234 -4.60 8.73 6.03
CA SER A 234 -5.50 9.86 5.79
C SER A 234 -6.96 9.48 6.00
N TRP A 235 -7.40 8.33 5.52
CA TRP A 235 -8.75 7.84 5.76
C TRP A 235 -8.98 7.42 7.22
N ALA A 236 -7.98 6.82 7.87
CA ALA A 236 -8.07 6.47 9.28
C ALA A 236 -8.31 7.70 10.15
N LEU A 237 -7.51 8.75 9.98
CA LEU A 237 -7.63 9.98 10.75
C LEU A 237 -8.93 10.75 10.44
N TYR A 238 -9.40 10.71 9.20
CA TYR A 238 -10.70 11.24 8.82
C TYR A 238 -11.83 10.50 9.54
N LEU A 239 -11.84 9.17 9.51
CA LEU A 239 -12.90 8.37 10.14
C LEU A 239 -12.92 8.51 11.66
N LEU A 240 -11.76 8.67 12.31
CA LEU A 240 -11.71 8.97 13.75
C LEU A 240 -12.35 10.33 14.07
N ALA A 241 -12.13 11.34 13.22
CA ALA A 241 -12.71 12.66 13.41
C ALA A 241 -14.22 12.69 13.19
N GLU A 242 -14.76 11.77 12.38
CA GLU A 242 -16.20 11.68 12.10
C GLU A 242 -16.99 10.92 13.18
N ASP A 243 -16.34 10.04 13.94
CA ASP A 243 -17.02 9.20 14.95
C ASP A 243 -16.28 9.21 16.29
N PRO A 244 -16.71 10.10 17.23
CA PRO A 244 -16.11 10.21 18.56
C PRO A 244 -16.16 8.92 19.39
N LEU A 245 -17.16 8.05 19.16
CA LEU A 245 -17.26 6.78 19.90
C LEU A 245 -16.21 5.77 19.40
N VAL A 246 -15.94 5.76 18.11
CA VAL A 246 -14.85 4.96 17.53
C VAL A 246 -13.50 5.49 18.02
N GLU A 247 -13.32 6.83 18.06
CA GLU A 247 -12.13 7.48 18.57
C GLU A 247 -11.84 7.08 20.03
N GLU A 248 -12.85 7.17 20.91
CA GLU A 248 -12.72 6.79 22.31
C GLU A 248 -12.30 5.33 22.51
N LYS A 249 -12.93 4.40 21.76
CA LYS A 249 -12.58 2.98 21.82
C LYS A 249 -11.16 2.70 21.31
N VAL A 250 -10.70 3.38 20.25
CA VAL A 250 -9.32 3.29 19.76
C VAL A 250 -8.35 3.78 20.82
N LEU A 251 -8.60 4.93 21.45
CA LEU A 251 -7.76 5.47 22.51
C LEU A 251 -7.68 4.54 23.72
N LYS A 252 -8.80 3.97 24.14
CA LYS A 252 -8.86 3.02 25.26
C LYS A 252 -8.02 1.77 24.96
N ASP A 253 -8.11 1.22 23.76
CA ASP A 253 -7.32 0.06 23.33
C ASP A 253 -5.80 0.39 23.30
N LEU A 254 -5.44 1.56 22.74
CA LEU A 254 -4.06 2.04 22.68
C LEU A 254 -3.47 2.33 24.07
N ALA A 255 -4.27 2.74 25.04
CA ALA A 255 -3.83 2.95 26.43
C ALA A 255 -3.56 1.62 27.15
N GLN A 256 -4.34 0.58 26.86
CA GLN A 256 -4.17 -0.76 27.42
C GLN A 256 -2.97 -1.51 26.84
N THR A 257 -2.60 -1.18 25.59
CA THR A 257 -1.49 -1.78 24.85
C THR A 257 -0.18 -0.98 24.99
N ALA A 258 -0.08 -0.03 25.89
CA ALA A 258 1.08 0.83 26.15
C ALA A 258 2.31 0.11 26.76
N GLY A 259 2.49 -1.18 26.46
CA GLY A 259 3.77 -1.91 26.51
C GLY A 259 4.30 -2.14 25.10
N PRO A 260 5.54 -2.64 24.92
CA PRO A 260 6.02 -3.02 23.61
C PRO A 260 5.01 -3.97 22.96
N VAL A 261 4.38 -3.53 21.87
CA VAL A 261 3.34 -4.30 21.17
C VAL A 261 3.97 -5.57 20.62
N THR A 262 3.85 -6.66 21.42
CA THR A 262 4.44 -7.98 21.11
C THR A 262 3.56 -8.83 20.20
N GLY A 263 2.42 -8.31 19.75
CA GLY A 263 1.48 -8.97 18.85
C GLY A 263 1.82 -8.70 17.38
N GLY A 264 2.68 -9.53 16.77
CA GLY A 264 2.95 -9.44 15.34
C GLY A 264 1.83 -10.06 14.51
N VAL A 265 1.38 -9.36 13.47
CA VAL A 265 0.58 -9.96 12.38
C VAL A 265 1.50 -10.90 11.61
N ALA A 266 1.24 -12.20 11.65
CA ALA A 266 1.99 -13.17 10.86
C ALA A 266 1.60 -13.00 9.38
N GLY A 267 2.47 -12.37 8.60
CA GLY A 267 2.34 -12.27 7.15
C GLY A 267 2.56 -13.65 6.51
N GLY A 268 1.61 -14.07 5.72
CA GLY A 268 1.68 -15.30 4.94
C GLY A 268 0.29 -15.70 4.47
N GLY A 269 -0.16 -15.12 3.35
CA GLY A 269 -1.36 -15.55 2.64
C GLY A 269 -2.69 -15.10 3.27
N GLY A 270 -3.05 -13.83 3.09
CA GLY A 270 -4.44 -13.36 3.07
C GLY A 270 -5.28 -13.48 4.35
N GLY A 271 -4.71 -13.70 5.49
CA GLY A 271 -5.44 -13.76 6.75
C GLY A 271 -4.71 -12.99 7.85
N VAL A 272 -5.43 -12.04 8.46
CA VAL A 272 -4.99 -11.36 9.67
C VAL A 272 -4.86 -12.41 10.78
N ARG A 273 -3.67 -12.87 11.06
CA ARG A 273 -3.41 -13.69 12.25
C ARG A 273 -3.02 -12.75 13.37
N SER A 274 -3.86 -12.66 14.41
CA SER A 274 -3.47 -12.10 15.71
C SER A 274 -2.26 -12.87 16.24
N GLY A 275 -1.11 -12.21 16.31
CA GLY A 275 0.06 -12.79 16.97
C GLY A 275 -0.25 -12.99 18.45
N HIS A 276 -0.01 -14.21 18.93
CA HIS A 276 0.03 -14.57 20.36
C HIS A 276 -1.25 -14.30 21.19
N GLY A 277 -2.38 -14.86 20.77
CA GLY A 277 -3.55 -14.93 21.63
C GLY A 277 -4.70 -15.62 20.91
N GLN A 278 -5.43 -16.49 21.59
CA GLN A 278 -6.66 -17.13 21.05
C GLN A 278 -7.86 -16.14 20.96
N GLY A 279 -7.62 -14.85 21.23
CA GLY A 279 -8.63 -13.79 21.25
C GLY A 279 -8.79 -13.03 19.92
N PRO A 280 -9.86 -12.21 19.80
CA PRO A 280 -10.04 -11.29 18.69
C PRO A 280 -8.94 -10.19 18.69
N PRO A 281 -8.64 -9.57 17.52
CA PRO A 281 -7.73 -8.42 17.45
C PRO A 281 -8.19 -7.26 18.34
N GLY A 282 -7.24 -6.47 18.86
CA GLY A 282 -7.52 -5.22 19.58
C GLY A 282 -8.39 -4.26 18.74
N TYR A 283 -9.05 -3.31 19.40
CA TYR A 283 -10.00 -2.43 18.72
C TYR A 283 -9.30 -1.54 17.67
N ALA A 284 -8.11 -1.03 17.98
CA ALA A 284 -7.33 -0.23 17.04
C ALA A 284 -6.98 -0.99 15.76
N LEU A 285 -6.60 -2.28 15.88
CA LEU A 285 -6.34 -3.12 14.71
C LEU A 285 -7.63 -3.41 13.93
N ARG A 286 -8.75 -3.70 14.61
CA ARG A 286 -10.06 -3.86 13.95
C ARG A 286 -10.50 -2.60 13.23
N PHE A 287 -10.22 -1.42 13.81
CA PHE A 287 -10.46 -0.14 13.14
C PHE A 287 -9.63 0.00 11.85
N LEU A 288 -8.34 -0.30 11.87
CA LEU A 288 -7.50 -0.28 10.67
C LEU A 288 -7.96 -1.30 9.61
N MET A 289 -8.43 -2.48 10.04
CA MET A 289 -9.06 -3.44 9.12
C MET A 289 -10.30 -2.84 8.43
N GLU A 290 -11.11 -2.10 9.18
CA GLU A 290 -12.30 -1.45 8.66
C GLU A 290 -11.97 -0.28 7.72
N VAL A 291 -10.93 0.49 8.03
CA VAL A 291 -10.40 1.52 7.13
C VAL A 291 -9.98 0.90 5.79
N LEU A 292 -9.21 -0.19 5.82
CA LEU A 292 -8.76 -0.91 4.64
C LEU A 292 -9.91 -1.57 3.87
N ARG A 293 -10.98 -1.97 4.55
CA ARG A 293 -12.20 -2.45 3.90
C ARG A 293 -12.90 -1.32 3.15
N LEU A 294 -13.11 -0.19 3.83
CA LEU A 294 -13.82 0.96 3.26
C LEU A 294 -12.99 1.69 2.20
N TYR A 295 -11.69 1.82 2.42
CA TYR A 295 -10.81 2.62 1.57
C TYR A 295 -9.53 1.87 1.23
N PRO A 296 -9.63 0.71 0.52
CA PRO A 296 -8.44 0.00 0.08
C PRO A 296 -7.63 0.89 -0.88
N PRO A 297 -6.35 1.16 -0.60
CA PRO A 297 -5.56 2.04 -1.47
C PRO A 297 -5.46 1.49 -2.90
N VAL A 298 -5.25 0.19 -3.06
CA VAL A 298 -5.35 -0.50 -4.36
C VAL A 298 -6.81 -0.93 -4.57
N TRP A 299 -7.61 0.00 -5.04
CA TRP A 299 -9.06 -0.16 -5.16
C TRP A 299 -9.55 -1.00 -6.35
N ILE A 300 -8.68 -1.17 -7.37
CA ILE A 300 -8.93 -1.95 -8.58
C ILE A 300 -7.67 -2.65 -9.04
N THR A 301 -7.79 -3.84 -9.57
CA THR A 301 -6.68 -4.66 -10.07
C THR A 301 -7.04 -5.26 -11.42
N CYS A 302 -6.04 -5.41 -12.28
CA CYS A 302 -6.15 -6.06 -13.58
C CYS A 302 -5.17 -7.23 -13.68
N ARG A 303 -5.59 -8.25 -14.42
CA ARG A 303 -4.77 -9.36 -14.90
C ARG A 303 -4.98 -9.52 -16.41
N LYS A 304 -4.09 -10.24 -17.04
CA LYS A 304 -4.23 -10.63 -18.45
C LYS A 304 -4.02 -12.13 -18.58
N THR A 305 -4.91 -12.82 -19.26
CA THR A 305 -4.77 -14.26 -19.50
C THR A 305 -3.56 -14.52 -20.41
N LEU A 306 -2.70 -15.45 -20.02
CA LEU A 306 -1.52 -15.89 -20.79
C LEU A 306 -1.84 -17.02 -21.76
N SER A 307 -2.91 -17.76 -21.46
CA SER A 307 -3.45 -18.86 -22.26
C SER A 307 -4.98 -18.83 -22.20
N GLY A 308 -5.67 -19.64 -22.96
CA GLY A 308 -7.09 -19.85 -22.82
C GLY A 308 -7.41 -20.43 -21.42
N VAL A 309 -8.38 -19.84 -20.71
CA VAL A 309 -8.80 -20.25 -19.37
C VAL A 309 -10.33 -20.29 -19.27
N THR A 310 -10.85 -21.14 -18.39
CA THR A 310 -12.27 -21.15 -18.03
C THR A 310 -12.44 -20.54 -16.64
N LEU A 311 -13.16 -19.43 -16.55
CA LEU A 311 -13.44 -18.71 -15.31
C LEU A 311 -14.96 -18.75 -15.03
N GLY A 312 -15.39 -19.63 -14.13
CA GLY A 312 -16.80 -19.94 -13.97
C GLY A 312 -17.33 -20.61 -15.27
N GLU A 313 -18.38 -20.05 -15.83
CA GLU A 313 -18.99 -20.49 -17.09
C GLU A 313 -18.38 -19.79 -18.32
N HIS A 314 -17.44 -18.84 -18.11
CA HIS A 314 -16.86 -18.03 -19.18
C HIS A 314 -15.55 -18.63 -19.69
N VAL A 315 -15.48 -18.83 -21.00
CA VAL A 315 -14.23 -19.22 -21.70
C VAL A 315 -13.53 -17.94 -22.12
N LEU A 316 -12.35 -17.70 -21.57
CA LEU A 316 -11.56 -16.50 -21.82
C LEU A 316 -10.35 -16.85 -22.70
N PRO A 317 -10.24 -16.33 -23.93
CA PRO A 317 -9.08 -16.50 -24.77
C PRO A 317 -7.80 -15.93 -24.13
N ALA A 318 -6.63 -16.34 -24.63
CA ALA A 318 -5.37 -15.71 -24.30
C ALA A 318 -5.41 -14.21 -24.65
N GLY A 319 -4.83 -13.36 -23.82
CA GLY A 319 -4.82 -11.91 -24.01
C GLY A 319 -6.03 -11.18 -23.42
N THR A 320 -7.02 -11.89 -22.85
CA THR A 320 -8.20 -11.28 -22.22
C THR A 320 -7.81 -10.52 -20.94
N HIS A 321 -8.26 -9.27 -20.82
CA HIS A 321 -8.13 -8.50 -19.59
C HIS A 321 -9.17 -8.93 -18.58
N VAL A 322 -8.75 -9.25 -17.37
CA VAL A 322 -9.60 -9.62 -16.23
C VAL A 322 -9.42 -8.58 -15.14
N MET A 323 -10.48 -7.92 -14.75
CA MET A 323 -10.48 -6.85 -13.75
C MET A 323 -11.36 -7.21 -12.56
N PHE A 324 -10.97 -6.75 -11.39
CA PHE A 324 -11.78 -6.83 -10.17
C PHE A 324 -11.45 -5.67 -9.25
N SER A 325 -12.36 -5.34 -8.35
CA SER A 325 -12.21 -4.19 -7.45
C SER A 325 -12.34 -4.62 -6.00
N SER A 326 -11.25 -4.46 -5.23
CA SER A 326 -11.28 -4.61 -3.77
C SER A 326 -12.29 -3.66 -3.13
N TYR A 327 -12.43 -2.44 -3.65
CA TYR A 327 -13.44 -1.49 -3.19
C TYR A 327 -14.87 -2.03 -3.31
N LEU A 328 -15.21 -2.74 -4.38
CA LEU A 328 -16.53 -3.34 -4.58
C LEU A 328 -16.71 -4.63 -3.77
N LEU A 329 -15.71 -5.52 -3.80
CA LEU A 329 -15.71 -6.77 -3.03
C LEU A 329 -15.89 -6.52 -1.53
N HIS A 330 -15.17 -5.52 -1.01
CA HIS A 330 -15.24 -5.14 0.41
C HIS A 330 -16.54 -4.44 0.81
N ARG A 331 -17.44 -4.16 -0.15
CA ARG A 331 -18.75 -3.53 0.05
C ARG A 331 -19.92 -4.40 -0.39
N ASP A 332 -19.67 -5.67 -0.62
CA ASP A 332 -20.73 -6.61 -0.97
C ASP A 332 -21.74 -6.75 0.20
N PRO A 333 -23.01 -6.35 0.01
CA PRO A 333 -24.02 -6.42 1.06
C PRO A 333 -24.39 -7.87 1.44
N GLY A 334 -24.11 -8.84 0.58
CA GLY A 334 -24.25 -10.27 0.89
C GLY A 334 -23.23 -10.75 1.92
N ARG A 335 -22.11 -10.03 2.06
CA ARG A 335 -21.02 -10.35 3.00
C ARG A 335 -20.94 -9.39 4.18
N TYR A 336 -21.15 -8.12 3.94
CA TYR A 336 -21.00 -7.05 4.94
C TYR A 336 -22.33 -6.37 5.22
N ARG A 337 -22.87 -6.59 6.41
CA ARG A 337 -24.02 -5.81 6.88
C ARG A 337 -23.64 -4.34 6.95
N ASP A 338 -24.52 -3.43 6.52
CA ASP A 338 -24.26 -2.00 6.45
C ASP A 338 -22.89 -1.67 5.83
N PRO A 339 -22.66 -2.04 4.54
CA PRO A 339 -21.32 -2.11 3.95
C PRO A 339 -20.63 -0.75 3.84
N HIS A 340 -21.35 0.35 3.96
CA HIS A 340 -20.80 1.71 3.89
C HIS A 340 -20.49 2.31 5.28
N ARG A 341 -20.95 1.68 6.36
CA ARG A 341 -20.70 2.14 7.73
C ARG A 341 -19.33 1.66 8.21
N CYS A 342 -18.61 2.55 8.90
CA CYS A 342 -17.41 2.17 9.65
C CYS A 342 -17.84 1.46 10.94
N ASP A 343 -17.57 0.17 11.02
CA ASP A 343 -17.94 -0.68 12.15
C ASP A 343 -16.81 -1.66 12.47
N PRO A 344 -15.85 -1.25 13.31
CA PRO A 344 -14.75 -2.12 13.71
C PRO A 344 -15.18 -3.39 14.45
N ASP A 345 -16.35 -3.38 15.08
CA ASP A 345 -16.84 -4.53 15.85
C ASP A 345 -17.33 -5.68 14.96
N ARG A 346 -17.55 -5.44 13.64
CA ARG A 346 -17.82 -6.53 12.69
C ARG A 346 -16.70 -7.59 12.65
N TRP A 347 -15.46 -7.19 12.92
CA TRP A 347 -14.31 -8.09 12.93
C TRP A 347 -14.21 -8.99 14.16
N LEU A 348 -15.16 -8.88 15.09
CA LEU A 348 -15.34 -9.86 16.17
C LEU A 348 -15.93 -11.17 15.64
N SER A 349 -16.86 -11.09 14.68
CA SER A 349 -17.54 -12.22 14.07
C SER A 349 -16.99 -12.60 12.68
N LEU A 350 -16.62 -11.58 11.87
CA LEU A 350 -16.02 -11.81 10.56
C LEU A 350 -14.51 -12.04 10.71
N ARG A 351 -14.06 -13.22 10.29
CA ARG A 351 -12.64 -13.58 10.30
C ARG A 351 -12.20 -13.85 8.86
N PRO A 352 -11.61 -12.86 8.16
CA PRO A 352 -11.12 -13.10 6.82
C PRO A 352 -10.04 -14.18 6.85
N THR A 353 -10.10 -15.10 5.92
CA THR A 353 -9.10 -16.15 5.75
C THR A 353 -8.42 -16.01 4.40
N ALA A 354 -7.27 -16.65 4.23
CA ALA A 354 -6.58 -16.74 2.94
C ALA A 354 -7.47 -17.41 1.84
N GLN A 355 -8.53 -18.08 2.26
CA GLN A 355 -9.49 -18.75 1.38
C GLN A 355 -10.59 -17.81 0.88
N ASP A 356 -10.73 -16.63 1.49
CA ASP A 356 -11.83 -15.72 1.23
C ASP A 356 -11.33 -14.44 0.55
N ALA A 357 -11.59 -14.30 -0.75
CA ALA A 357 -11.22 -13.09 -1.50
C ALA A 357 -12.23 -11.94 -1.33
N SER A 358 -13.19 -12.02 -0.41
CA SER A 358 -14.07 -10.90 -0.08
C SER A 358 -13.37 -9.78 0.70
N TYR A 359 -12.20 -10.08 1.31
CA TYR A 359 -11.34 -9.10 1.98
C TYR A 359 -9.88 -9.29 1.55
N ILE A 360 -9.44 -8.48 0.60
CA ILE A 360 -8.12 -8.56 -0.04
C ILE A 360 -7.41 -7.20 -0.12
N PRO A 361 -7.25 -6.45 0.99
CA PRO A 361 -6.65 -5.13 0.93
C PRO A 361 -5.19 -5.14 0.48
N PHE A 362 -4.50 -6.27 0.70
CA PHE A 362 -3.11 -6.51 0.28
C PHE A 362 -3.00 -7.44 -0.94
N GLY A 363 -4.12 -7.71 -1.62
CA GLY A 363 -4.16 -8.72 -2.68
C GLY A 363 -4.07 -10.15 -2.13
N ALA A 364 -3.76 -11.11 -3.00
CA ALA A 364 -3.61 -12.52 -2.61
C ALA A 364 -2.67 -13.27 -3.57
N GLY A 365 -2.23 -14.47 -3.14
CA GLY A 365 -1.40 -15.38 -3.93
C GLY A 365 0.03 -14.90 -4.13
N ALA A 366 0.68 -15.42 -5.15
CA ALA A 366 2.11 -15.17 -5.42
C ALA A 366 2.44 -13.70 -5.66
N ARG A 367 1.44 -12.90 -6.05
CA ARG A 367 1.58 -11.46 -6.29
C ARG A 367 0.90 -10.60 -5.22
N GLY A 368 0.54 -11.16 -4.08
CA GLY A 368 0.10 -10.43 -2.88
C GLY A 368 1.19 -9.47 -2.38
N CYS A 369 0.82 -8.49 -1.57
CA CYS A 369 1.75 -7.51 -1.05
C CYS A 369 2.90 -8.19 -0.28
N VAL A 370 4.15 -7.90 -0.67
CA VAL A 370 5.33 -8.40 0.03
C VAL A 370 5.55 -7.67 1.36
N GLY A 371 5.09 -6.41 1.46
CA GLY A 371 5.20 -5.55 2.63
C GLY A 371 3.99 -5.57 3.57
N GLU A 372 3.11 -6.60 3.51
CA GLU A 372 1.90 -6.64 4.33
C GLU A 372 2.20 -6.52 5.84
N ALA A 373 3.15 -7.31 6.36
CA ALA A 373 3.52 -7.26 7.77
C ALA A 373 4.13 -5.90 8.17
N PHE A 374 4.94 -5.32 7.28
CA PHE A 374 5.51 -3.99 7.45
C PHE A 374 4.41 -2.92 7.51
N ALA A 375 3.47 -2.95 6.56
CA ALA A 375 2.39 -1.98 6.48
C ALA A 375 1.48 -2.02 7.72
N TRP A 376 1.12 -3.20 8.21
CA TRP A 376 0.32 -3.32 9.44
C TRP A 376 1.01 -2.65 10.62
N ARG A 377 2.30 -2.92 10.81
CA ARG A 377 3.06 -2.34 11.92
C ARG A 377 3.22 -0.84 11.80
N GLU A 378 3.52 -0.35 10.60
CA GLU A 378 3.63 1.08 10.30
C GLU A 378 2.32 1.82 10.59
N LEU A 379 1.19 1.26 10.14
CA LEU A 379 -0.14 1.84 10.37
C LEU A 379 -0.50 1.90 11.86
N GLU A 380 -0.21 0.85 12.63
CA GLU A 380 -0.44 0.82 14.09
C GLU A 380 0.38 1.89 14.80
N ILE A 381 1.67 2.02 14.46
CA ILE A 381 2.58 2.99 15.09
C ILE A 381 2.15 4.42 14.76
N LEU A 382 1.87 4.72 13.48
CA LEU A 382 1.43 6.04 13.05
C LEU A 382 0.08 6.41 13.68
N LEU A 383 -0.88 5.49 13.71
CA LEU A 383 -2.17 5.71 14.37
C LEU A 383 -1.98 6.00 15.85
N GLY A 384 -1.16 5.21 16.53
CA GLY A 384 -0.86 5.36 17.94
C GLY A 384 -0.18 6.69 18.28
N ALA A 385 0.80 7.11 17.47
CA ALA A 385 1.50 8.37 17.66
C ALA A 385 0.54 9.57 17.54
N VAL A 386 -0.27 9.60 16.47
CA VAL A 386 -1.24 10.70 16.26
C VAL A 386 -2.31 10.70 17.34
N ALA A 387 -2.93 9.54 17.59
CA ALA A 387 -4.09 9.46 18.46
C ALA A 387 -3.78 9.77 19.94
N ARG A 388 -2.54 9.53 20.42
CA ARG A 388 -2.14 9.86 21.79
C ARG A 388 -1.90 11.34 22.01
N GLU A 389 -1.35 12.05 21.03
CA GLU A 389 -0.92 13.44 21.14
C GLU A 389 -2.01 14.42 20.69
N TRP A 390 -2.78 14.03 19.67
CA TRP A 390 -3.63 14.96 18.97
C TRP A 390 -5.05 14.45 18.78
N ARG A 391 -6.02 15.33 19.04
CA ARG A 391 -7.37 15.24 18.50
C ARG A 391 -7.42 16.02 17.20
N LEU A 392 -7.82 15.37 16.13
CA LEU A 392 -7.92 16.00 14.81
C LEU A 392 -9.38 16.29 14.48
N THR A 393 -9.65 17.49 13.94
CA THR A 393 -10.97 17.84 13.41
C THR A 393 -10.82 18.26 11.95
N VAL A 394 -11.78 17.90 11.11
CA VAL A 394 -11.80 18.38 9.72
C VAL A 394 -11.94 19.90 9.70
N ARG A 395 -11.11 20.59 8.91
CA ARG A 395 -11.18 22.05 8.79
C ARG A 395 -12.61 22.48 8.41
N PRO A 396 -13.23 23.44 9.13
CA PRO A 396 -14.56 23.94 8.82
C PRO A 396 -14.72 24.36 7.35
N GLY A 397 -15.84 24.03 6.74
CA GLY A 397 -16.13 24.32 5.33
C GLY A 397 -15.45 23.38 4.31
N SER A 398 -14.60 22.44 4.75
CA SER A 398 -14.01 21.45 3.87
C SER A 398 -15.02 20.34 3.53
N ARG A 399 -15.04 19.92 2.26
CA ARG A 399 -15.76 18.71 1.82
C ARG A 399 -14.75 17.64 1.45
N VAL A 400 -14.72 16.56 2.23
CA VAL A 400 -13.86 15.42 1.95
C VAL A 400 -14.54 14.51 0.92
N ARG A 401 -13.85 14.28 -0.19
CA ARG A 401 -14.32 13.39 -1.27
C ARG A 401 -13.24 12.38 -1.60
N ALA A 402 -13.66 11.16 -1.86
CA ALA A 402 -12.75 10.13 -2.34
C ALA A 402 -12.35 10.39 -3.80
N ALA A 403 -11.07 10.28 -4.08
CA ALA A 403 -10.52 10.25 -5.43
C ALA A 403 -9.98 8.86 -5.73
N ALA A 404 -10.51 8.24 -6.78
CA ALA A 404 -10.09 6.94 -7.27
C ALA A 404 -9.07 7.12 -8.41
N HIS A 405 -7.85 7.50 -8.04
CA HIS A 405 -6.71 7.65 -8.96
C HIS A 405 -5.78 6.44 -8.85
N THR A 406 -4.45 6.66 -8.82
CA THR A 406 -3.47 5.59 -8.58
C THR A 406 -3.75 4.89 -7.26
N THR A 407 -4.16 5.63 -6.23
CA THR A 407 -4.75 5.09 -5.01
C THR A 407 -6.12 5.68 -4.74
N LEU A 408 -6.90 5.02 -3.89
CA LEU A 408 -8.12 5.56 -3.33
C LEU A 408 -7.76 6.45 -2.13
N HIS A 409 -7.77 7.76 -2.31
CA HIS A 409 -7.35 8.73 -1.30
C HIS A 409 -8.35 9.89 -1.16
N PRO A 410 -8.36 10.66 -0.06
CA PRO A 410 -9.13 11.90 0.00
C PRO A 410 -8.51 12.96 -0.91
N GLN A 411 -9.33 13.67 -1.71
CA GLN A 411 -8.84 14.68 -2.68
C GLN A 411 -8.02 15.80 -2.01
N ARG A 412 -8.46 16.23 -0.84
CA ARG A 412 -7.80 17.22 -0.02
C ARG A 412 -8.31 17.06 1.40
N LEU A 413 -7.45 16.69 2.33
CA LEU A 413 -7.81 16.52 3.72
C LEU A 413 -6.99 17.48 4.59
N LEU A 414 -7.58 18.66 4.86
CA LEU A 414 -7.04 19.60 5.84
C LEU A 414 -7.70 19.34 7.19
N MET A 415 -6.88 19.07 8.18
CA MET A 415 -7.34 18.86 9.56
C MET A 415 -6.64 19.80 10.51
N VAL A 416 -7.32 20.11 11.60
CA VAL A 416 -6.84 21.03 12.66
C VAL A 416 -6.49 20.18 13.88
N PRO A 417 -5.19 20.14 14.26
CA PRO A 417 -4.76 19.44 15.46
C PRO A 417 -5.06 20.24 16.73
N GLN A 418 -5.57 19.55 17.74
CA GLN A 418 -5.78 20.04 19.11
C GLN A 418 -5.07 19.07 20.06
N PRO A 419 -4.24 19.54 21.00
CA PRO A 419 -3.60 18.68 21.99
C PRO A 419 -4.63 17.89 22.80
N ARG A 420 -4.27 16.70 23.25
CA ARG A 420 -5.06 15.89 24.18
C ARG A 420 -4.67 16.15 25.62
#